data_013dc715755a36715242ddafdbb62bc6
#
_entry.id   013dc715755a36715242ddafdbb62bc6
#
_cell.length_a   1.000
_cell.length_b   1.000
_cell.length_c   1.000
_cell.angle_alpha   90.00
_cell.angle_beta   90.00
_cell.angle_gamma   90.00
#
_symmetry.space_group_name_H-M   'P 1'
#
loop_
_entity.id
_entity.type
_entity.pdbx_description
1 polymer ?
#
loop_
_entity_poly.entity_id
_entity_poly.type
_entity_poly.pdbx_seq_one_letter_code
_entity_poly.pdbx_strand_id
1 'polypeptide(L)'
;MKKVKKILILAVLMLFSNNTMGANNATIYDHSLIDIDGNSIDLSIFKGKPLLLVNTASRCGFTPQYEGLQKLFTEYRKTDLTIIATTSNSFNQEYSSTEEIKKICLANYGVGFITSSPISVKGEDAHPIYKWINKEYSKKPKWNFYKFLFDRDGLLVDSWSSMTKPSSKKITNKIDKLI
;
A
#
# COMPACT_ATOMS: atom_id res chain seq x y z
N MET A 1 -21.53 -29.38 -75.14
CA MET A 1 -20.73 -29.96 -74.00
C MET A 1 -20.13 -28.81 -73.19
N LYS A 2 -20.75 -28.48 -72.06
CA LYS A 2 -20.31 -27.34 -71.20
C LYS A 2 -19.44 -27.88 -70.07
N LYS A 3 -18.17 -27.45 -70.04
CA LYS A 3 -17.22 -27.79 -68.97
C LYS A 3 -17.47 -26.90 -67.74
N VAL A 4 -17.90 -27.51 -66.62
CA VAL A 4 -18.08 -26.89 -65.38
C VAL A 4 -16.69 -26.83 -64.67
N LYS A 5 -16.14 -25.63 -64.52
CA LYS A 5 -14.91 -25.40 -63.68
C LYS A 5 -15.29 -25.43 -62.22
N LYS A 6 -14.80 -26.43 -61.49
CA LYS A 6 -14.86 -26.45 -60.01
C LYS A 6 -13.87 -25.42 -59.46
N ILE A 7 -14.38 -24.38 -58.82
CA ILE A 7 -13.59 -23.42 -58.04
C ILE A 7 -13.41 -24.01 -56.63
N LEU A 8 -12.18 -24.35 -56.31
CA LEU A 8 -11.80 -24.82 -54.97
C LEU A 8 -11.57 -23.59 -54.09
N ILE A 9 -12.50 -23.29 -53.18
CA ILE A 9 -12.36 -22.22 -52.20
C ILE A 9 -11.55 -22.79 -51.04
N LEU A 10 -10.29 -22.37 -50.95
CA LEU A 10 -9.39 -22.68 -49.82
C LEU A 10 -9.73 -21.72 -48.68
N ALA A 11 -10.49 -22.20 -47.69
CA ALA A 11 -10.75 -21.42 -46.47
C ALA A 11 -9.49 -21.44 -45.58
N VAL A 12 -8.74 -20.35 -45.60
CA VAL A 12 -7.63 -20.13 -44.67
C VAL A 12 -8.24 -19.72 -43.31
N LEU A 13 -8.33 -20.68 -42.39
CA LEU A 13 -8.61 -20.38 -40.96
C LEU A 13 -7.40 -19.65 -40.37
N MET A 14 -7.47 -18.32 -40.28
CA MET A 14 -6.56 -17.56 -39.44
C MET A 14 -6.96 -17.81 -37.98
N LEU A 15 -6.18 -18.65 -37.30
CA LEU A 15 -6.20 -18.76 -35.85
C LEU A 15 -5.60 -17.47 -35.27
N PHE A 16 -6.45 -16.51 -34.95
CA PHE A 16 -6.05 -15.41 -34.09
C PHE A 16 -5.81 -15.97 -32.69
N SER A 17 -4.55 -16.27 -32.38
CA SER A 17 -4.12 -16.46 -31.01
C SER A 17 -4.28 -15.11 -30.31
N ASN A 18 -5.38 -14.93 -29.59
CA ASN A 18 -5.51 -13.86 -28.61
C ASN A 18 -4.52 -14.12 -27.48
N ASN A 19 -3.27 -13.72 -27.66
CA ASN A 19 -2.37 -13.48 -26.54
C ASN A 19 -2.96 -12.28 -25.78
N THR A 20 -3.89 -12.53 -24.87
CA THR A 20 -4.14 -11.61 -23.77
C THR A 20 -2.87 -11.62 -22.91
N MET A 21 -1.92 -10.75 -23.24
CA MET A 21 -0.94 -10.30 -22.27
C MET A 21 -1.76 -9.70 -21.13
N GLY A 22 -1.94 -10.47 -20.06
CA GLY A 22 -2.45 -9.94 -18.80
C GLY A 22 -1.56 -8.76 -18.46
N ALA A 23 -2.10 -7.55 -18.48
CA ALA A 23 -1.43 -6.40 -17.98
C ALA A 23 -1.09 -6.75 -16.51
N ASN A 24 0.18 -7.03 -16.21
CA ASN A 24 0.66 -7.14 -14.85
C ASN A 24 0.53 -5.73 -14.25
N ASN A 25 -0.65 -5.43 -13.74
CA ASN A 25 -0.87 -4.20 -13.00
C ASN A 25 0.02 -4.28 -11.75
N ALA A 26 0.91 -3.31 -11.59
CA ALA A 26 1.74 -3.22 -10.39
C ALA A 26 0.85 -3.22 -9.15
N THR A 27 1.31 -3.87 -8.10
CA THR A 27 0.64 -3.99 -6.80
C THR A 27 1.50 -3.36 -5.71
N ILE A 28 0.98 -3.23 -4.49
CA ILE A 28 1.79 -2.77 -3.35
C ILE A 28 3.00 -3.68 -3.11
N TYR A 29 2.91 -4.96 -3.49
CA TYR A 29 3.95 -5.96 -3.27
C TYR A 29 5.12 -5.88 -4.26
N ASP A 30 5.03 -5.04 -5.28
CA ASP A 30 6.12 -4.80 -6.25
C ASP A 30 7.03 -3.65 -5.81
N HIS A 31 6.91 -3.23 -4.56
CA HIS A 31 7.69 -2.15 -3.96
C HIS A 31 8.54 -2.63 -2.79
N SER A 32 9.51 -1.79 -2.39
CA SER A 32 10.34 -1.99 -1.22
C SER A 32 10.38 -0.74 -0.35
N LEU A 33 10.77 -0.91 0.91
CA LEU A 33 11.00 0.16 1.88
C LEU A 33 12.33 -0.09 2.59
N ILE A 34 12.88 0.95 3.20
CA ILE A 34 13.92 0.80 4.22
C ILE A 34 13.21 0.97 5.58
N ASP A 35 13.38 0.03 6.49
CA ASP A 35 12.84 0.15 7.84
C ASP A 35 13.59 1.21 8.65
N ILE A 36 13.09 1.49 9.85
CA ILE A 36 13.67 2.51 10.71
C ILE A 36 15.05 2.09 11.27
N ASP A 37 15.42 0.82 11.15
CA ASP A 37 16.74 0.28 11.53
C ASP A 37 17.72 0.24 10.35
N GLY A 38 17.28 0.64 9.16
CA GLY A 38 18.10 0.71 7.96
C GLY A 38 18.09 -0.56 7.11
N ASN A 39 17.26 -1.56 7.44
CA ASN A 39 17.15 -2.80 6.69
C ASN A 39 16.18 -2.64 5.51
N SER A 40 16.51 -3.25 4.37
CA SER A 40 15.60 -3.30 3.22
C SER A 40 14.48 -4.29 3.47
N ILE A 41 13.24 -3.86 3.21
CA ILE A 41 12.03 -4.70 3.24
C ILE A 41 11.46 -4.76 1.83
N ASP A 42 11.50 -5.93 1.21
CA ASP A 42 10.77 -6.23 -0.01
C ASP A 42 9.32 -6.56 0.37
N LEU A 43 8.35 -5.76 -0.10
CA LEU A 43 6.95 -5.96 0.25
C LEU A 43 6.35 -7.23 -0.37
N SER A 44 7.04 -7.88 -1.29
CA SER A 44 6.62 -9.17 -1.86
C SER A 44 6.51 -10.28 -0.80
N ILE A 45 7.22 -10.16 0.33
CA ILE A 45 7.09 -11.11 1.47
C ILE A 45 5.72 -11.10 2.14
N PHE A 46 4.92 -10.07 1.87
CA PHE A 46 3.55 -9.94 2.39
C PHE A 46 2.48 -10.35 1.35
N LYS A 47 2.84 -10.87 0.19
CA LYS A 47 1.87 -11.39 -0.79
C LYS A 47 0.89 -12.35 -0.14
N GLY A 48 -0.39 -12.17 -0.47
CA GLY A 48 -1.48 -12.94 0.11
C GLY A 48 -1.98 -12.45 1.47
N LYS A 49 -1.44 -11.35 2.00
CA LYS A 49 -1.84 -10.75 3.28
C LYS A 49 -2.39 -9.35 3.08
N PRO A 50 -3.53 -8.98 3.67
CA PRO A 50 -3.99 -7.59 3.63
C PRO A 50 -2.97 -6.65 4.26
N LEU A 51 -2.83 -5.43 3.72
CA LEU A 51 -1.84 -4.47 4.19
C LEU A 51 -2.46 -3.10 4.43
N LEU A 52 -2.27 -2.57 5.63
CA LEU A 52 -2.63 -1.19 6.00
C LEU A 52 -1.36 -0.32 6.01
N LEU A 53 -1.23 0.54 5.00
CA LEU A 53 -0.15 1.53 4.90
C LEU A 53 -0.61 2.86 5.49
N VAL A 54 0.21 3.47 6.36
CA VAL A 54 -0.11 4.76 7.01
C VAL A 54 1.10 5.68 6.95
N ASN A 55 0.96 6.88 6.41
CA ASN A 55 2.04 7.87 6.53
C ASN A 55 1.95 8.59 7.87
N THR A 56 3.05 8.63 8.60
CA THR A 56 3.11 9.11 9.99
C THR A 56 4.10 10.24 10.18
N ALA A 57 3.98 10.94 11.31
CA ALA A 57 4.95 11.93 11.75
C ALA A 57 4.89 12.10 13.29
N SER A 58 6.04 12.38 13.91
CA SER A 58 6.21 12.41 15.37
C SER A 58 5.76 13.72 16.03
N ARG A 59 5.63 14.81 15.26
CA ARG A 59 5.30 16.16 15.77
C ARG A 59 3.96 16.69 15.26
N CYS A 60 3.04 15.77 14.95
CA CYS A 60 1.74 16.06 14.38
C CYS A 60 0.67 16.04 15.47
N GLY A 61 -0.38 16.87 15.33
CA GLY A 61 -1.56 16.79 16.21
C GLY A 61 -2.28 15.43 16.13
N PHE A 62 -2.02 14.64 15.09
CA PHE A 62 -2.54 13.27 14.95
C PHE A 62 -1.60 12.18 15.46
N THR A 63 -0.40 12.51 15.99
CA THR A 63 0.56 11.55 16.54
C THR A 63 -0.06 10.58 17.56
N PRO A 64 -1.04 10.98 18.41
CA PRO A 64 -1.73 10.05 19.30
C PRO A 64 -2.44 8.89 18.58
N GLN A 65 -2.62 8.94 17.25
CA GLN A 65 -3.16 7.80 16.50
C GLN A 65 -2.21 6.60 16.44
N TYR A 66 -0.94 6.74 16.81
CA TYR A 66 -0.04 5.60 17.01
C TYR A 66 -0.60 4.61 18.03
N GLU A 67 -1.19 5.11 19.14
CA GLU A 67 -1.85 4.26 20.14
C GLU A 67 -2.99 3.42 19.49
N GLY A 68 -3.81 4.09 18.66
CA GLY A 68 -4.89 3.39 17.95
C GLY A 68 -4.39 2.38 16.92
N LEU A 69 -3.27 2.68 16.24
CA LEU A 69 -2.62 1.74 15.30
C LEU A 69 -2.01 0.56 16.06
N GLN A 70 -1.36 0.80 17.20
CA GLN A 70 -0.79 -0.25 18.03
C GLN A 70 -1.88 -1.16 18.61
N LYS A 71 -3.00 -0.58 19.04
CA LYS A 71 -4.16 -1.36 19.49
C LYS A 71 -4.69 -2.24 18.35
N LEU A 72 -4.85 -1.67 17.16
CA LEU A 72 -5.26 -2.41 15.96
C LEU A 72 -4.27 -3.56 15.66
N PHE A 73 -2.97 -3.28 15.66
CA PHE A 73 -1.93 -4.29 15.47
C PHE A 73 -2.03 -5.43 16.48
N THR A 74 -2.24 -5.13 17.76
CA THR A 74 -2.38 -6.11 18.82
C THR A 74 -3.65 -6.96 18.65
N GLU A 75 -4.77 -6.33 18.29
CA GLU A 75 -6.05 -6.99 18.07
C GLU A 75 -5.98 -7.99 16.90
N TYR A 76 -5.34 -7.57 15.80
CA TYR A 76 -5.23 -8.38 14.58
C TYR A 76 -3.93 -9.21 14.48
N ARG A 77 -3.10 -9.25 15.52
CA ARG A 77 -1.77 -9.94 15.51
C ARG A 77 -1.82 -11.43 15.18
N LYS A 78 -2.98 -12.09 15.38
CA LYS A 78 -3.18 -13.51 15.08
C LYS A 78 -3.80 -13.73 13.70
N THR A 79 -4.01 -12.66 12.94
CA THR A 79 -4.49 -12.69 11.58
C THR A 79 -3.34 -12.40 10.62
N ASP A 80 -3.62 -12.41 9.32
CA ASP A 80 -2.65 -12.09 8.29
C ASP A 80 -2.45 -10.57 8.05
N LEU A 81 -3.16 -9.69 8.79
CA LEU A 81 -3.05 -8.24 8.57
C LEU A 81 -1.63 -7.75 8.82
N THR A 82 -1.06 -7.11 7.82
CA THR A 82 0.20 -6.36 7.94
C THR A 82 -0.09 -4.87 8.14
N ILE A 83 0.57 -4.22 9.10
CA ILE A 83 0.52 -2.76 9.28
C ILE A 83 1.92 -2.20 9.04
N ILE A 84 2.01 -1.18 8.20
CA ILE A 84 3.26 -0.47 7.89
C ILE A 84 3.05 1.03 8.08
N ALA A 85 3.85 1.63 8.96
CA ALA A 85 3.97 3.08 9.08
C ALA A 85 5.13 3.58 8.21
N THR A 86 4.88 4.57 7.37
CA THR A 86 5.93 5.28 6.66
C THR A 86 6.12 6.65 7.30
N THR A 87 7.24 6.84 8.00
CA THR A 87 7.54 8.14 8.61
C THR A 87 7.87 9.17 7.54
N SER A 88 7.45 10.41 7.73
CA SER A 88 7.61 11.43 6.69
C SER A 88 7.65 12.85 7.23
N ASN A 89 8.63 13.62 6.75
CA ASN A 89 8.68 15.07 6.98
C ASN A 89 8.03 15.88 5.84
N SER A 90 7.28 15.25 4.96
CA SER A 90 6.64 15.95 3.82
C SER A 90 5.68 17.07 4.23
N PHE A 91 5.22 17.08 5.48
CA PHE A 91 4.35 18.12 6.05
C PHE A 91 5.04 18.93 7.16
N ASN A 92 6.38 18.89 7.24
CA ASN A 92 7.20 19.62 8.21
C ASN A 92 6.86 19.29 9.66
N GLN A 93 6.49 18.04 9.95
CA GLN A 93 6.10 17.58 11.28
C GLN A 93 6.82 16.31 11.73
N GLU A 94 7.97 16.01 11.13
CA GLU A 94 8.82 14.90 11.58
C GLU A 94 10.16 15.42 12.07
N TYR A 95 10.81 14.66 12.93
CA TYR A 95 12.20 14.91 13.35
C TYR A 95 13.15 14.57 12.20
N SER A 96 14.32 15.21 12.20
CA SER A 96 15.40 14.89 11.25
C SER A 96 16.23 13.68 11.69
N SER A 97 16.23 13.37 12.98
CA SER A 97 16.97 12.25 13.57
C SER A 97 16.09 11.01 13.66
N THR A 98 16.59 9.89 13.15
CA THR A 98 15.94 8.57 13.25
C THR A 98 15.79 8.13 14.70
N GLU A 99 16.76 8.49 15.58
CA GLU A 99 16.73 8.18 17.00
C GLU A 99 15.56 8.88 17.71
N GLU A 100 15.30 10.14 17.38
CA GLU A 100 14.15 10.86 17.93
C GLU A 100 12.83 10.25 17.45
N ILE A 101 12.73 9.84 16.17
CA ILE A 101 11.56 9.16 15.63
C ILE A 101 11.36 7.83 16.36
N LYS A 102 12.41 7.02 16.52
CA LYS A 102 12.35 5.74 17.26
C LYS A 102 11.87 5.97 18.68
N LYS A 103 12.40 6.99 19.37
CA LYS A 103 11.98 7.33 20.74
C LYS A 103 10.47 7.58 20.82
N ILE A 104 9.91 8.34 19.88
CA ILE A 104 8.47 8.59 19.84
C ILE A 104 7.71 7.29 19.53
N CYS A 105 8.04 6.62 18.44
CA CYS A 105 7.30 5.44 18.01
C CYS A 105 7.38 4.30 19.02
N LEU A 106 8.60 3.94 19.45
CA LEU A 106 8.84 2.77 20.29
C LEU A 106 8.64 3.06 21.78
N ALA A 107 9.32 4.10 22.32
CA ALA A 107 9.29 4.35 23.76
C ALA A 107 7.96 4.96 24.23
N ASN A 108 7.35 5.87 23.46
CA ASN A 108 6.14 6.56 23.90
C ASN A 108 4.86 5.80 23.53
N TYR A 109 4.83 5.09 22.38
CA TYR A 109 3.64 4.42 21.89
C TYR A 109 3.76 2.90 21.80
N GLY A 110 4.93 2.32 22.09
CA GLY A 110 5.14 0.88 22.08
C GLY A 110 4.87 0.25 20.72
N VAL A 111 5.15 0.95 19.61
CA VAL A 111 4.86 0.50 18.26
C VAL A 111 5.56 -0.81 17.97
N GLY A 112 4.79 -1.86 17.69
CA GLY A 112 5.28 -3.20 17.37
C GLY A 112 5.12 -3.58 15.90
N PHE A 113 4.53 -2.71 15.08
CA PHE A 113 4.40 -2.91 13.63
C PHE A 113 5.56 -2.26 12.87
N ILE A 114 5.70 -2.61 11.60
CA ILE A 114 6.79 -2.15 10.73
C ILE A 114 6.73 -0.61 10.61
N THR A 115 7.87 0.03 10.82
CA THR A 115 8.04 1.48 10.66
C THR A 115 9.20 1.73 9.70
N SER A 116 9.01 2.57 8.68
CA SER A 116 10.07 2.90 7.72
C SER A 116 11.00 3.99 8.24
N SER A 117 12.20 4.05 7.68
CA SER A 117 12.98 5.29 7.66
C SER A 117 12.18 6.42 7.00
N PRO A 118 12.51 7.70 7.28
CA PRO A 118 11.77 8.82 6.70
C PRO A 118 11.79 8.82 5.17
N ILE A 119 10.61 8.91 4.57
CA ILE A 119 10.42 8.99 3.11
C ILE A 119 9.55 10.17 2.74
N SER A 120 9.67 10.67 1.51
CA SER A 120 8.75 11.66 0.97
C SER A 120 7.45 10.97 0.52
N VAL A 121 6.28 11.57 0.87
CA VAL A 121 4.96 11.02 0.51
C VAL A 121 4.20 11.92 -0.47
N LYS A 122 4.80 13.04 -0.90
CA LYS A 122 4.20 13.99 -1.86
C LYS A 122 5.25 14.66 -2.74
N GLY A 123 4.81 15.28 -3.83
CA GLY A 123 5.68 16.00 -4.76
C GLY A 123 6.46 15.07 -5.69
N GLU A 124 7.42 15.68 -6.39
CA GLU A 124 8.26 14.95 -7.36
C GLU A 124 9.20 13.94 -6.70
N ASP A 125 9.61 14.23 -5.46
CA ASP A 125 10.47 13.35 -4.67
C ASP A 125 9.70 12.27 -3.91
N ALA A 126 8.38 12.14 -4.12
CA ALA A 126 7.60 11.11 -3.44
C ALA A 126 8.17 9.72 -3.72
N HIS A 127 8.21 8.89 -2.67
CA HIS A 127 8.64 7.50 -2.76
C HIS A 127 7.83 6.74 -3.83
N PRO A 128 8.41 5.78 -4.56
CA PRO A 128 7.74 5.03 -5.63
C PRO A 128 6.36 4.49 -5.26
N ILE A 129 6.16 4.02 -4.03
CA ILE A 129 4.86 3.57 -3.51
C ILE A 129 3.79 4.67 -3.64
N TYR A 130 4.09 5.90 -3.20
CA TYR A 130 3.13 6.99 -3.21
C TYR A 130 2.90 7.57 -4.61
N LYS A 131 3.93 7.55 -5.47
CA LYS A 131 3.79 7.85 -6.90
C LYS A 131 2.84 6.85 -7.57
N TRP A 132 3.05 5.56 -7.31
CA TRP A 132 2.21 4.49 -7.82
C TRP A 132 0.76 4.61 -7.33
N ILE A 133 0.53 4.77 -6.01
CA ILE A 133 -0.81 4.97 -5.46
C ILE A 133 -1.52 6.15 -6.14
N ASN A 134 -0.80 7.27 -6.35
CA ASN A 134 -1.39 8.43 -7.00
C ASN A 134 -1.70 8.17 -8.47
N LYS A 135 -0.80 7.50 -9.19
CA LYS A 135 -0.96 7.19 -10.62
C LYS A 135 -2.13 6.24 -10.86
N GLU A 136 -2.19 5.13 -10.13
CA GLU A 136 -3.17 4.07 -10.37
C GLU A 136 -4.56 4.38 -9.77
N TYR A 137 -4.60 5.06 -8.63
CA TYR A 137 -5.85 5.25 -7.87
C TYR A 137 -6.26 6.72 -7.70
N SER A 138 -5.48 7.67 -8.20
CA SER A 138 -5.71 9.12 -7.99
C SER A 138 -5.84 9.49 -6.51
N LYS A 139 -5.09 8.78 -5.64
CA LYS A 139 -5.08 8.96 -4.19
C LYS A 139 -3.69 9.39 -3.74
N LYS A 140 -3.64 10.33 -2.81
CA LYS A 140 -2.39 10.79 -2.19
C LYS A 140 -2.64 11.30 -0.78
N PRO A 141 -1.65 11.22 0.12
CA PRO A 141 -1.74 11.85 1.43
C PRO A 141 -1.91 13.37 1.27
N LYS A 142 -2.92 13.94 1.93
CA LYS A 142 -3.10 15.40 2.04
C LYS A 142 -2.59 15.92 3.38
N TRP A 143 -2.30 15.03 4.31
CA TRP A 143 -1.73 15.30 5.63
C TRP A 143 -1.10 14.03 6.20
N ASN A 144 -0.48 14.10 7.40
CA ASN A 144 -0.01 12.93 8.12
C ASN A 144 -1.18 12.05 8.59
N PHE A 145 -0.93 10.78 8.81
CA PHE A 145 -1.90 9.76 9.23
C PHE A 145 -3.03 9.51 8.22
N TYR A 146 -2.77 9.64 6.92
CA TYR A 146 -3.59 9.04 5.88
C TYR A 146 -3.37 7.53 5.86
N LYS A 147 -4.43 6.78 5.61
CA LYS A 147 -4.43 5.32 5.62
C LYS A 147 -4.84 4.79 4.24
N PHE A 148 -4.18 3.73 3.80
CA PHE A 148 -4.45 3.03 2.55
C PHE A 148 -4.53 1.54 2.88
N LEU A 149 -5.66 0.90 2.60
CA LEU A 149 -5.86 -0.54 2.83
C LEU A 149 -5.80 -1.27 1.50
N PHE A 150 -4.94 -2.27 1.44
CA PHE A 150 -4.77 -3.15 0.31
C PHE A 150 -5.27 -4.54 0.65
N ASP A 151 -5.85 -5.23 -0.34
CA ASP A 151 -6.30 -6.61 -0.22
C ASP A 151 -5.14 -7.62 -0.32
N ARG A 152 -5.48 -8.91 -0.36
CA ARG A 152 -4.52 -10.02 -0.48
C ARG A 152 -3.79 -10.05 -1.84
N ASP A 153 -4.37 -9.43 -2.86
CA ASP A 153 -3.77 -9.30 -4.21
C ASP A 153 -2.90 -8.04 -4.33
N GLY A 154 -2.88 -7.21 -3.27
CA GLY A 154 -2.10 -5.96 -3.22
C GLY A 154 -2.76 -4.79 -3.94
N LEU A 155 -4.06 -4.87 -4.18
CA LEU A 155 -4.86 -3.82 -4.79
C LEU A 155 -5.51 -2.93 -3.72
N LEU A 156 -5.62 -1.63 -3.99
CA LEU A 156 -6.20 -0.68 -3.04
C LEU A 156 -7.70 -0.91 -2.88
N VAL A 157 -8.12 -1.25 -1.67
CA VAL A 157 -9.55 -1.43 -1.30
C VAL A 157 -10.18 -0.11 -0.90
N ASP A 158 -9.49 0.69 -0.06
CA ASP A 158 -10.01 1.97 0.43
C ASP A 158 -8.89 2.86 0.98
N SER A 159 -9.21 4.13 1.19
CA SER A 159 -8.29 5.09 1.80
C SER A 159 -9.03 6.10 2.67
N TRP A 160 -8.41 6.52 3.77
CA TRP A 160 -9.01 7.44 4.74
C TRP A 160 -8.07 8.57 5.10
N SER A 161 -8.67 9.73 5.34
CA SER A 161 -7.94 10.91 5.83
C SER A 161 -7.47 10.74 7.27
N SER A 162 -6.66 11.69 7.73
CA SER A 162 -6.20 11.81 9.12
C SER A 162 -7.35 11.81 10.14
N MET A 163 -8.51 12.34 9.75
CA MET A 163 -9.68 12.45 10.64
C MET A 163 -10.29 11.10 11.02
N THR A 164 -10.10 10.06 10.20
CA THR A 164 -10.61 8.72 10.49
C THR A 164 -9.64 8.01 11.42
N LYS A 165 -10.05 7.79 12.67
CA LYS A 165 -9.24 7.06 13.67
C LYS A 165 -9.01 5.61 13.24
N PRO A 166 -7.85 5.00 13.56
CA PRO A 166 -7.57 3.59 13.25
C PRO A 166 -8.64 2.62 13.75
N SER A 167 -9.21 2.86 14.93
CA SER A 167 -10.28 2.04 15.53
C SER A 167 -11.68 2.30 14.96
N SER A 168 -11.82 3.15 13.94
CA SER A 168 -13.13 3.42 13.32
C SER A 168 -13.69 2.20 12.64
N LYS A 169 -14.97 1.93 12.80
CA LYS A 169 -15.71 0.88 12.07
C LYS A 169 -15.62 1.01 10.55
N LYS A 170 -15.33 2.21 10.03
CA LYS A 170 -15.02 2.42 8.61
C LYS A 170 -13.78 1.65 8.17
N ILE A 171 -12.80 1.47 9.05
CA ILE A 171 -11.55 0.74 8.81
C ILE A 171 -11.72 -0.72 9.22
N THR A 172 -12.11 -0.99 10.49
CA THR A 172 -12.15 -2.35 11.02
C THR A 172 -13.10 -3.26 10.25
N ASN A 173 -14.30 -2.79 9.89
CA ASN A 173 -15.23 -3.59 9.08
C ASN A 173 -14.70 -3.91 7.66
N LYS A 174 -13.76 -3.12 7.13
CA LYS A 174 -13.10 -3.44 5.86
C LYS A 174 -12.00 -4.47 6.06
N ILE A 175 -11.22 -4.34 7.13
CA ILE A 175 -10.19 -5.31 7.50
C ILE A 175 -10.83 -6.68 7.75
N ASP A 176 -11.91 -6.74 8.55
CA ASP A 176 -12.63 -7.97 8.90
C ASP A 176 -13.12 -8.78 7.67
N LYS A 177 -13.31 -8.11 6.53
CA LYS A 177 -13.71 -8.76 5.27
C LYS A 177 -12.53 -9.33 4.47
N LEU A 178 -11.30 -8.98 4.83
CA LEU A 178 -10.10 -9.34 4.10
C LEU A 178 -9.26 -10.43 4.79
N ILE A 179 -9.50 -10.66 6.10
CA ILE A 179 -8.75 -11.61 6.94
C ILE A 179 -9.41 -12.97 7.02
#